data_f0673c4a07fdf01d251e95362da779bd
#
_entry.id   f0673c4a07fdf01d251e95362da779bd
#
_cell.length_a   1.000
_cell.length_b   1.000
_cell.length_c   1.000
_cell.angle_alpha   90.00
_cell.angle_beta   90.00
_cell.angle_gamma   90.00
#
_symmetry.space_group_name_H-M   'P 1'
#
loop_
_entity.id
_entity.type
_entity.pdbx_description
1 polymer ?
#
loop_
_entity_poly.entity_id
_entity_poly.type
_entity_poly.pdbx_seq_one_letter_code
_entity_poly.pdbx_strand_id
1 'polypeptide(L)' 'MHLTKSEQQIMEIFWQADHAMAQTEVVSTCVDRKWKERSIFSMLNSLMEKGVLREVGFVRSGKTYARTFEPAMTHAEYL' A
#
# COMPACT_ATOMS: atom_id res chain seq x y z
N MET A 1 5.67 16.69 3.08
CA MET A 1 5.60 15.51 2.21
C MET A 1 4.36 15.58 1.34
N HIS A 2 4.52 15.28 0.06
CA HIS A 2 3.41 15.37 -0.88
C HIS A 2 3.18 14.03 -1.57
N LEU A 3 1.95 13.54 -1.52
CA LEU A 3 1.56 12.31 -2.20
C LEU A 3 0.73 12.65 -3.44
N THR A 4 0.95 11.92 -4.52
CA THR A 4 0.09 12.04 -5.70
C THR A 4 -1.30 11.48 -5.36
N LYS A 5 -2.28 11.78 -6.20
CA LYS A 5 -3.64 11.26 -5.97
C LYS A 5 -3.68 9.74 -5.92
N SER A 6 -2.90 9.08 -6.79
CA SER A 6 -2.83 7.63 -6.81
C SER A 6 -2.17 7.08 -5.55
N GLU A 7 -1.08 7.70 -5.11
CA GLU A 7 -0.41 7.32 -3.87
C GLU A 7 -1.32 7.50 -2.67
N GLN A 8 -2.04 8.62 -2.63
CA GLN A 8 -2.97 8.88 -1.55
C GLN A 8 -4.10 7.85 -1.52
N GLN A 9 -4.61 7.46 -2.69
CA GLN A 9 -5.64 6.43 -2.78
C GLN A 9 -5.15 5.11 -2.17
N ILE A 10 -3.92 4.72 -2.48
CA ILE A 10 -3.33 3.51 -1.93
C ILE A 10 -3.17 3.62 -0.42
N MET A 11 -2.65 4.75 0.06
CA MET A 11 -2.46 4.94 1.51
C MET A 11 -3.78 4.94 2.26
N GLU A 12 -4.84 5.47 1.68
CA GLU A 12 -6.15 5.43 2.32
C GLU A 12 -6.65 4.01 2.50
N ILE A 13 -6.36 3.12 1.56
CA ILE A 13 -6.69 1.70 1.70
C ILE A 13 -5.98 1.12 2.91
N PHE A 14 -4.68 1.40 3.05
CA PHE A 14 -3.90 0.92 4.18
C PHE A 14 -4.38 1.51 5.51
N TRP A 15 -4.72 2.79 5.52
CA TRP A 15 -5.17 3.46 6.75
C TRP A 15 -6.54 2.93 7.21
N GLN A 16 -7.39 2.52 6.29
CA GLN A 16 -8.70 1.97 6.63
C GLN A 16 -8.62 0.50 7.04
N ALA A 17 -7.60 -0.20 6.59
CA ALA A 17 -7.38 -1.58 6.99
C ALA A 17 -6.71 -1.63 8.36
N ASP A 18 -7.18 -2.48 9.24
CA ASP A 18 -6.62 -2.62 10.58
C ASP A 18 -5.51 -3.66 10.63
N HIS A 19 -4.87 -3.94 9.50
CA HIS A 19 -3.83 -4.96 9.41
C HIS A 19 -2.91 -4.69 8.23
N ALA A 20 -1.74 -5.31 8.24
CA ALA A 20 -0.83 -5.26 7.10
C ALA A 20 -1.46 -5.98 5.91
N MET A 21 -1.25 -5.46 4.72
CA MET A 21 -1.83 -6.00 3.50
C MET A 21 -0.75 -6.29 2.47
N ALA A 22 -0.94 -7.37 1.71
CA ALA A 22 -0.11 -7.65 0.55
C ALA A 22 -0.58 -6.79 -0.63
N GLN A 23 0.29 -6.62 -1.63
CA GLN A 23 -0.07 -5.81 -2.79
C GLN A 23 -1.30 -6.36 -3.51
N THR A 24 -1.45 -7.68 -3.56
CA THR A 24 -2.62 -8.30 -4.20
C THR A 24 -3.90 -7.92 -3.50
N GLU A 25 -3.86 -7.78 -2.18
CA GLU A 25 -5.02 -7.34 -1.41
C GLU A 25 -5.38 -5.89 -1.72
N VAL A 26 -4.37 -5.05 -1.90
CA VAL A 26 -4.59 -3.65 -2.27
C VAL A 26 -5.28 -3.55 -3.62
N VAL A 27 -4.80 -4.31 -4.60
CA VAL A 27 -5.39 -4.32 -5.94
C VAL A 27 -6.83 -4.83 -5.89
N SER A 28 -7.08 -5.89 -5.14
CA SER A 28 -8.42 -6.47 -5.00
C SER A 28 -9.40 -5.55 -4.28
N THR A 29 -8.90 -4.79 -3.32
CA THR A 29 -9.74 -3.90 -2.51
C THR A 29 -10.11 -2.65 -3.27
N CYS A 30 -9.21 -2.14 -4.11
CA CYS A 30 -9.43 -0.90 -4.83
C CYS A 30 -10.11 -1.16 -6.16
N VAL A 31 -11.43 -1.11 -6.18
CA VAL A 31 -12.22 -1.40 -7.38
C VAL A 31 -12.30 -0.19 -8.33
N ASP A 32 -12.14 1.00 -7.81
CA ASP A 32 -12.22 2.23 -8.60
C ASP A 32 -10.87 2.93 -8.64
N ARG A 33 -9.84 2.15 -9.00
CA ARG A 33 -8.49 2.68 -9.02
C ARG A 33 -8.22 3.47 -10.29
N LYS A 34 -7.46 4.55 -10.13
CA LYS A 34 -7.06 5.41 -11.25
C LYS A 34 -5.67 5.07 -11.78
N TRP A 35 -5.07 4.04 -11.23
CA TRP A 35 -3.74 3.56 -11.61
C TRP A 35 -3.86 2.13 -12.14
N LYS A 36 -2.87 1.74 -12.95
CA LYS A 36 -2.86 0.40 -13.52
C LYS A 36 -2.27 -0.59 -12.52
N GLU A 37 -2.78 -1.82 -12.53
CA GLU A 37 -2.32 -2.87 -11.63
C GLU A 37 -0.80 -3.04 -11.68
N ARG A 38 -0.21 -2.99 -12.87
CA ARG A 38 1.24 -3.15 -13.03
C ARG A 38 2.05 -2.01 -12.43
N SER A 39 1.41 -0.89 -12.11
CA SER A 39 2.08 0.25 -11.50
C SER A 39 2.19 0.14 -9.99
N ILE A 40 1.52 -0.86 -9.39
CA ILE A 40 1.45 -0.96 -7.93
C ILE A 40 2.84 -1.07 -7.28
N PHE A 41 3.75 -1.83 -7.87
CA PHE A 41 5.11 -1.97 -7.32
C PHE A 41 5.85 -0.65 -7.25
N SER A 42 5.79 0.12 -8.33
CA SER A 42 6.45 1.43 -8.38
C SER A 42 5.88 2.37 -7.34
N MET A 43 4.56 2.35 -7.18
CA MET A 43 3.91 3.22 -6.22
C MET A 43 4.20 2.81 -4.78
N LEU A 44 4.22 1.52 -4.48
CA LEU A 44 4.58 1.03 -3.16
C LEU A 44 6.03 1.38 -2.82
N ASN A 45 6.94 1.23 -3.78
CA ASN A 45 8.34 1.60 -3.58
C ASN A 45 8.49 3.10 -3.31
N SER A 46 7.76 3.92 -4.06
CA SER A 46 7.76 5.37 -3.87
C SER A 46 7.28 5.74 -2.47
N LEU A 47 6.20 5.10 -2.01
CA LEU A 47 5.68 5.35 -0.67
C LEU A 47 6.65 4.93 0.41
N MET A 48 7.37 3.83 0.21
CA MET A 48 8.41 3.41 1.15
C MET A 48 9.57 4.39 1.19
N GLU A 49 9.98 4.89 0.02
CA GLU A 49 11.03 5.92 -0.06
C GLU A 49 10.63 7.21 0.64
N LYS A 50 9.35 7.56 0.58
CA LYS A 50 8.84 8.75 1.26
C LYS A 50 8.66 8.55 2.76
N GLY A 51 8.78 7.31 3.22
CA GLY A 51 8.67 7.00 4.64
C GLY A 51 7.25 6.90 5.16
N VAL A 52 6.25 6.81 4.30
CA VAL A 52 4.84 6.70 4.72
C VAL A 52 4.36 5.25 4.76
N LEU A 53 5.10 4.35 4.14
CA LEU A 53 4.76 2.94 4.08
C LEU A 53 5.99 2.13 4.45
N ARG A 54 5.78 0.96 5.07
CA ARG A 54 6.89 0.06 5.40
C ARG A 54 6.50 -1.39 5.13
N GLU A 55 7.50 -2.19 4.79
CA GLU A 55 7.33 -3.62 4.63
C GLU A 55 7.48 -4.29 6.00
N VAL A 56 6.54 -5.16 6.35
CA VAL A 56 6.54 -5.76 7.68
C VAL A 56 6.66 -7.27 7.70
N GLY A 57 6.52 -7.93 6.56
CA GLY A 57 6.68 -9.39 6.54
C GLY A 57 6.16 -10.00 5.26
N PHE A 58 5.83 -11.27 5.35
CA PHE A 58 5.33 -12.05 4.21
C PHE A 58 4.10 -12.81 4.62
N VAL A 59 3.20 -13.01 3.66
CA VAL A 59 2.11 -13.96 3.80
C VAL A 59 2.26 -14.99 2.70
N ARG A 60 1.91 -16.23 3.00
CA ARG A 60 1.97 -17.29 2.02
C ARG A 60 0.72 -17.25 1.15
N SER A 61 0.91 -17.23 -0.16
CA SER A 61 -0.18 -17.26 -1.11
C SER A 61 0.07 -18.40 -2.09
N GLY A 62 -0.56 -19.55 -1.83
CA GLY A 62 -0.32 -20.75 -2.62
C GLY A 62 1.12 -21.23 -2.49
N LYS A 63 1.83 -21.30 -3.60
CA LYS A 63 3.23 -21.74 -3.64
C LYS A 63 4.23 -20.59 -3.51
N THR A 64 3.73 -19.35 -3.41
CA THR A 64 4.59 -18.19 -3.34
C THR A 64 4.34 -17.39 -2.08
N TYR A 65 5.25 -16.47 -1.79
CA TYR A 65 5.10 -15.55 -0.68
C TYR A 65 4.88 -14.15 -1.23
N ALA A 66 3.95 -13.43 -0.64
CA ALA A 66 3.69 -12.03 -0.97
C ALA A 66 4.13 -11.17 0.20
N ARG A 67 4.86 -10.10 -0.09
CA ARG A 67 5.27 -9.15 0.94
C ARG A 67 4.06 -8.37 1.44
N THR A 68 4.04 -8.12 2.75
CA THR A 68 2.98 -7.33 3.35
C THR A 68 3.52 -5.97 3.78
N PHE A 69 2.66 -4.99 3.74
CA PHE A 69 3.00 -3.60 4.02
C PHE A 69 2.01 -3.02 5.01
N GLU A 70 2.46 -2.02 5.77
CA GLU A 70 1.59 -1.27 6.64
C GLU A 70 2.00 0.21 6.63
N PRO A 71 1.08 1.13 7.00
CA PRO A 71 1.46 2.54 7.08
C PRO A 71 2.55 2.75 8.12
N ALA A 72 3.57 3.53 7.76
CA ALA A 72 4.62 3.93 8.70
C ALA A 72 4.18 5.15 9.51
N MET A 73 3.11 5.81 9.10
CA MET A 73 2.51 6.91 9.85
C MET A 73 0.99 6.78 9.80
N THR A 74 0.31 7.33 10.79
CA THR A 74 -1.15 7.31 10.82
C THR A 74 -1.71 8.36 9.86
N HIS A 75 -2.99 8.23 9.52
CA HIS A 75 -3.68 9.21 8.70
C HIS A 75 -3.64 10.59 9.37
N ALA A 76 -3.83 10.63 10.68
CA ALA A 76 -3.77 11.87 11.44
C ALA A 76 -2.39 12.52 11.37
N GLU A 77 -1.33 11.71 11.39
CA GLU A 77 0.03 12.23 11.28
C GLU A 77 0.30 12.80 9.89
N TYR A 78 -0.30 12.20 8.86
CA TYR A 78 -0.16 12.69 7.50
C TYR A 78 -0.86 14.03 7.32
N LEU A 79 -2.03 14.19 7.90
CA LEU A 79 -2.78 15.43 7.84
C LEU A 79 -2.14 16.49 8.75
#